data_1bc40040a00f83c92d19e536eb69c542
#
_entry.id   1bc40040a00f83c92d19e536eb69c542
#
_cell.length_a   1.000
_cell.length_b   1.000
_cell.length_c   1.000
_cell.angle_alpha   90.00
_cell.angle_beta   90.00
_cell.angle_gamma   90.00
#
_symmetry.space_group_name_H-M   'P 1'
#
loop_
_entity.id
_entity.type
_entity.pdbx_description
1 polymer ?
#
loop_
_entity_poly.entity_id
_entity_poly.type
_entity_poly.pdbx_seq_one_letter_code
_entity_poly.pdbx_strand_id
1 'polypeptide(L)'
;MMSAPATNGSSIRMLASDDLERVITIDRLHTGRSRRRFFEKRFAAAAVHPEEYVQIGVMRGGALRGFVFARLLRGEFGREHLVAVLDAIGVELESQERGVGQSLMEELVGKLRAIGARTLQSQAEWSDSELLRFFAASGFKLAPRLALERSVAAPLDEQSEDL
;
A
#
# COMPACT_ATOMS: atom_id res chain seq x y z
N MET A 1 7.88 -32.56 -30.26
CA MET A 1 7.96 -31.77 -29.02
C MET A 1 7.05 -30.60 -29.16
N MET A 2 5.91 -30.64 -28.55
CA MET A 2 4.97 -29.50 -28.54
C MET A 2 5.38 -28.58 -27.38
N SER A 3 5.94 -27.44 -27.73
CA SER A 3 6.13 -26.35 -26.75
C SER A 3 4.75 -25.90 -26.25
N ALA A 4 4.50 -26.03 -24.96
CA ALA A 4 3.34 -25.45 -24.34
C ALA A 4 3.37 -23.92 -24.56
N PRO A 5 2.25 -23.28 -24.90
CA PRO A 5 2.21 -21.84 -25.03
C PRO A 5 2.50 -21.24 -23.67
N ALA A 6 3.49 -20.36 -23.60
CA ALA A 6 3.72 -19.53 -22.45
C ALA A 6 2.44 -18.78 -22.15
N THR A 7 1.76 -19.12 -21.09
CA THR A 7 0.59 -18.43 -20.57
C THR A 7 1.05 -17.04 -20.16
N ASN A 8 0.86 -16.06 -21.02
CA ASN A 8 1.08 -14.63 -20.76
C ASN A 8 0.02 -14.09 -19.78
N GLY A 9 -0.48 -14.93 -18.87
CA GLY A 9 -1.46 -14.59 -17.86
C GLY A 9 -0.83 -13.83 -16.71
N SER A 10 -1.42 -12.71 -16.34
CA SER A 10 -1.17 -12.12 -15.03
C SER A 10 -1.94 -12.94 -13.98
N SER A 11 -1.32 -13.22 -12.86
CA SER A 11 -1.95 -13.84 -11.70
C SER A 11 -1.81 -12.94 -10.48
N ILE A 12 -2.81 -12.97 -9.63
CA ILE A 12 -2.81 -12.22 -8.38
C ILE A 12 -2.69 -13.22 -7.23
N ARG A 13 -1.78 -12.93 -6.29
CA ARG A 13 -1.58 -13.77 -5.11
C ARG A 13 -1.22 -12.93 -3.90
N MET A 14 -1.29 -13.54 -2.73
CA MET A 14 -0.70 -12.96 -1.54
C MET A 14 0.82 -12.84 -1.69
N LEU A 15 1.38 -11.79 -1.13
CA LEU A 15 2.83 -11.63 -1.07
C LEU A 15 3.44 -12.65 -0.11
N ALA A 16 4.62 -13.13 -0.45
CA ALA A 16 5.44 -13.99 0.37
C ALA A 16 6.70 -13.23 0.85
N SER A 17 7.39 -13.76 1.83
CA SER A 17 8.63 -13.16 2.36
C SER A 17 9.68 -12.89 1.27
N ASP A 18 9.76 -13.77 0.28
CA ASP A 18 10.70 -13.66 -0.84
C ASP A 18 10.40 -12.48 -1.79
N ASP A 19 9.21 -11.90 -1.71
CA ASP A 19 8.84 -10.73 -2.50
C ASP A 19 9.40 -9.42 -1.97
N LEU A 20 9.93 -9.40 -0.74
CA LEU A 20 10.36 -8.18 -0.05
C LEU A 20 11.31 -7.32 -0.89
N GLU A 21 12.35 -7.92 -1.45
CA GLU A 21 13.35 -7.18 -2.24
C GLU A 21 12.74 -6.56 -3.49
N ARG A 22 11.83 -7.29 -4.14
CA ARG A 22 11.15 -6.80 -5.33
C ARG A 22 10.17 -5.68 -5.01
N VAL A 23 9.44 -5.79 -3.90
CA VAL A 23 8.57 -4.73 -3.40
C VAL A 23 9.37 -3.46 -3.14
N ILE A 24 10.51 -3.55 -2.45
CA ILE A 24 11.40 -2.41 -2.18
C ILE A 24 11.90 -1.76 -3.47
N THR A 25 12.25 -2.58 -4.46
CA THR A 25 12.71 -2.10 -5.76
C THR A 25 11.63 -1.32 -6.50
N ILE A 26 10.41 -1.86 -6.58
CA ILE A 26 9.27 -1.20 -7.23
C ILE A 26 8.94 0.11 -6.51
N ASP A 27 8.88 0.08 -5.18
CA ASP A 27 8.57 1.26 -4.38
C ASP A 27 9.59 2.38 -4.56
N ARG A 28 10.87 2.04 -4.60
CA ARG A 28 11.95 3.00 -4.80
C ARG A 28 11.86 3.75 -6.14
N LEU A 29 11.37 3.08 -7.18
CA LEU A 29 11.17 3.72 -8.50
C LEU A 29 10.12 4.84 -8.44
N HIS A 30 9.13 4.72 -7.56
CA HIS A 30 8.09 5.75 -7.39
C HIS A 30 8.48 6.83 -6.40
N THR A 31 9.08 6.43 -5.27
CA THR A 31 9.34 7.36 -4.15
C THR A 31 10.70 8.05 -4.24
N GLY A 32 11.59 7.56 -5.12
CA GLY A 32 12.97 8.04 -5.23
C GLY A 32 13.87 7.70 -4.03
N ARG A 33 13.33 7.03 -3.01
CA ARG A 33 14.06 6.66 -1.79
C ARG A 33 13.75 5.22 -1.38
N SER A 34 14.66 4.59 -0.64
CA SER A 34 14.42 3.27 -0.10
C SER A 34 13.62 3.36 1.20
N ARG A 35 12.47 2.70 1.23
CA ARG A 35 11.66 2.50 2.44
C ARG A 35 11.84 1.09 3.02
N ARG A 36 13.06 0.54 2.93
CA ARG A 36 13.36 -0.83 3.36
C ARG A 36 12.82 -1.17 4.75
N ARG A 37 13.15 -0.36 5.76
CA ARG A 37 12.71 -0.60 7.14
C ARG A 37 11.19 -0.62 7.30
N PHE A 38 10.49 0.18 6.51
CA PHE A 38 9.03 0.19 6.51
C PHE A 38 8.49 -1.17 6.03
N PHE A 39 8.98 -1.67 4.88
CA PHE A 39 8.51 -2.94 4.34
C PHE A 39 8.95 -4.14 5.19
N GLU A 40 10.17 -4.17 5.70
CA GLU A 40 10.62 -5.21 6.63
C GLU A 40 9.68 -5.33 7.83
N LYS A 41 9.31 -4.20 8.44
CA LYS A 41 8.35 -4.18 9.55
C LYS A 41 6.96 -4.66 9.15
N ARG A 42 6.48 -4.28 7.96
CA ARG A 42 5.16 -4.70 7.45
C ARG A 42 5.11 -6.20 7.16
N PHE A 43 6.12 -6.74 6.51
CA PHE A 43 6.23 -8.18 6.26
C PHE A 43 6.32 -8.96 7.57
N ALA A 44 7.15 -8.53 8.51
CA ALA A 44 7.28 -9.16 9.81
C ALA A 44 5.96 -9.13 10.60
N ALA A 45 5.29 -7.98 10.66
CA ALA A 45 4.01 -7.85 11.34
C ALA A 45 2.92 -8.72 10.72
N ALA A 46 2.83 -8.78 9.39
CA ALA A 46 1.87 -9.62 8.69
C ALA A 46 2.15 -11.12 8.85
N ALA A 47 3.40 -11.51 9.05
CA ALA A 47 3.75 -12.91 9.35
C ALA A 47 3.29 -13.33 10.74
N VAL A 48 3.29 -12.40 11.72
CA VAL A 48 2.84 -12.66 13.10
C VAL A 48 1.33 -12.53 13.24
N HIS A 49 0.74 -11.54 12.58
CA HIS A 49 -0.70 -11.20 12.66
C HIS A 49 -1.33 -11.14 11.26
N PRO A 50 -1.39 -12.26 10.52
CA PRO A 50 -1.90 -12.25 9.15
C PRO A 50 -3.36 -11.77 9.03
N GLU A 51 -4.14 -11.88 10.09
CA GLU A 51 -5.53 -11.42 10.16
C GLU A 51 -5.68 -9.89 10.18
N GLU A 52 -4.60 -9.17 10.41
CA GLU A 52 -4.57 -7.70 10.46
C GLU A 52 -4.10 -7.06 9.17
N TYR A 53 -3.68 -7.86 8.19
CA TYR A 53 -3.05 -7.36 6.97
C TYR A 53 -3.63 -8.02 5.71
N VAL A 54 -3.69 -7.24 4.63
CA VAL A 54 -3.90 -7.74 3.27
C VAL A 54 -2.75 -7.29 2.40
N GLN A 55 -1.97 -8.22 1.91
CA GLN A 55 -0.77 -7.98 1.10
C GLN A 55 -0.87 -8.78 -0.19
N ILE A 56 -1.03 -8.10 -1.30
CA ILE A 56 -1.31 -8.71 -2.60
C ILE A 56 -0.26 -8.28 -3.61
N GLY A 57 0.11 -9.20 -4.48
CA GLY A 57 1.00 -8.94 -5.60
C GLY A 57 0.42 -9.42 -6.92
N VAL A 58 0.69 -8.69 -7.99
CA VAL A 58 0.43 -9.09 -9.37
C VAL A 58 1.70 -9.66 -9.96
N MET A 59 1.61 -10.89 -10.41
CA MET A 59 2.68 -11.62 -11.09
C MET A 59 2.42 -11.60 -12.60
N ARG A 60 3.47 -11.38 -13.38
CA ARG A 60 3.42 -11.49 -14.84
C ARG A 60 4.77 -11.99 -15.36
N GLY A 61 4.74 -13.02 -16.19
CA GLY A 61 5.97 -13.62 -16.70
C GLY A 61 6.89 -14.14 -15.59
N GLY A 62 6.33 -14.68 -14.50
CA GLY A 62 7.08 -15.21 -13.36
C GLY A 62 7.67 -14.16 -12.41
N ALA A 63 7.44 -12.86 -12.65
CA ALA A 63 7.97 -11.77 -11.83
C ALA A 63 6.86 -10.91 -11.23
N LEU A 64 7.11 -10.39 -10.02
CA LEU A 64 6.24 -9.42 -9.36
C LEU A 64 6.29 -8.09 -10.13
N ARG A 65 5.13 -7.59 -10.57
CA ARG A 65 4.99 -6.35 -11.34
C ARG A 65 4.29 -5.23 -10.58
N GLY A 66 3.61 -5.58 -9.52
CA GLY A 66 2.95 -4.62 -8.66
C GLY A 66 2.53 -5.23 -7.35
N PHE A 67 2.30 -4.39 -6.38
CA PHE A 67 1.92 -4.82 -5.02
C PHE A 67 1.00 -3.80 -4.37
N VAL A 68 0.26 -4.25 -3.38
CA VAL A 68 -0.53 -3.41 -2.48
C VAL A 68 -0.46 -3.95 -1.05
N PHE A 69 -0.34 -3.04 -0.10
CA PHE A 69 -0.37 -3.30 1.34
C PHE A 69 -1.53 -2.57 1.98
N ALA A 70 -2.37 -3.29 2.69
CA ALA A 70 -3.39 -2.72 3.55
C ALA A 70 -3.36 -3.37 4.93
N ARG A 71 -3.70 -2.61 5.95
CA ARG A 71 -3.88 -3.08 7.32
C ARG A 71 -5.31 -2.84 7.79
N LEU A 72 -5.76 -3.64 8.71
CA LEU A 72 -7.10 -3.57 9.27
C LEU A 72 -7.07 -2.85 10.62
N LEU A 73 -7.99 -1.92 10.79
CA LEU A 73 -8.18 -1.17 12.02
C LEU A 73 -9.52 -1.55 12.66
N ARG A 74 -9.48 -1.76 13.97
CA ARG A 74 -10.66 -2.17 14.76
C ARG A 74 -10.89 -1.18 15.90
N GLY A 75 -11.88 -0.31 15.73
CA GLY A 75 -12.34 0.57 16.80
C GLY A 75 -11.64 1.90 16.93
N GLU A 76 -10.72 2.26 16.04
CA GLU A 76 -10.03 3.54 16.08
C GLU A 76 -11.02 4.70 15.87
N PHE A 77 -10.82 5.77 16.61
CA PHE A 77 -11.68 6.96 16.61
C PHE A 77 -13.16 6.67 16.90
N GLY A 78 -13.43 5.68 17.77
CA GLY A 78 -14.79 5.31 18.19
C GLY A 78 -15.64 4.63 17.11
N ARG A 79 -15.01 4.06 16.07
CA ARG A 79 -15.73 3.34 15.01
C ARG A 79 -15.98 1.90 15.41
N GLU A 80 -17.20 1.45 15.22
CA GLU A 80 -17.59 0.06 15.52
C GLU A 80 -17.31 -0.90 14.36
N HIS A 81 -17.16 -0.39 13.14
CA HIS A 81 -16.93 -1.21 11.95
C HIS A 81 -15.46 -1.32 11.58
N LEU A 82 -15.14 -2.43 10.92
CA LEU A 82 -13.80 -2.68 10.41
C LEU A 82 -13.45 -1.70 9.29
N VAL A 83 -12.31 -1.05 9.43
CA VAL A 83 -11.74 -0.11 8.47
C VAL A 83 -10.42 -0.66 7.97
N ALA A 84 -10.16 -0.56 6.68
CA ALA A 84 -8.85 -0.84 6.12
C ALA A 84 -8.09 0.48 5.83
N VAL A 85 -6.79 0.44 5.96
CA VAL A 85 -5.89 1.52 5.56
C VAL A 85 -4.93 0.99 4.51
N LEU A 86 -4.92 1.63 3.36
CA LEU A 86 -3.95 1.40 2.31
C LEU A 86 -2.64 2.09 2.71
N ASP A 87 -1.64 1.29 3.06
CA ASP A 87 -0.33 1.77 3.51
C ASP A 87 0.64 2.03 2.35
N ALA A 88 0.58 1.20 1.31
CA ALA A 88 1.44 1.33 0.14
C ALA A 88 0.83 0.62 -1.08
N ILE A 89 1.06 1.19 -2.23
CA ILE A 89 0.82 0.59 -3.53
C ILE A 89 1.97 0.96 -4.46
N GLY A 90 2.40 0.03 -5.26
CA GLY A 90 3.43 0.25 -6.27
C GLY A 90 3.23 -0.65 -7.48
N VAL A 91 3.43 -0.09 -8.65
CA VAL A 91 3.37 -0.80 -9.93
C VAL A 91 4.63 -0.48 -10.71
N GLU A 92 5.28 -1.50 -11.24
CA GLU A 92 6.43 -1.32 -12.11
C GLU A 92 6.07 -0.39 -13.29
N LEU A 93 6.97 0.54 -13.64
CA LEU A 93 6.71 1.58 -14.64
C LEU A 93 6.19 1.03 -15.98
N GLU A 94 6.80 -0.05 -16.46
CA GLU A 94 6.39 -0.71 -17.70
C GLU A 94 5.01 -1.39 -17.63
N SER A 95 4.48 -1.57 -16.42
CA SER A 95 3.20 -2.22 -16.17
C SER A 95 2.08 -1.25 -15.82
N GLN A 96 2.36 0.04 -15.60
CA GLN A 96 1.37 1.05 -15.21
C GLN A 96 0.29 1.25 -16.26
N GLU A 97 0.63 1.34 -17.52
CA GLU A 97 -0.33 1.52 -18.64
C GLU A 97 -1.16 0.27 -18.94
N ARG A 98 -0.91 -0.84 -18.25
CA ARG A 98 -1.56 -2.13 -18.48
C ARG A 98 -2.66 -2.47 -17.46
N GLY A 99 -3.10 -1.50 -16.66
CA GLY A 99 -4.17 -1.66 -15.69
C GLY A 99 -3.80 -2.49 -14.47
N VAL A 100 -2.50 -2.71 -14.19
CA VAL A 100 -2.04 -3.48 -13.03
C VAL A 100 -2.46 -2.84 -11.71
N GLY A 101 -2.33 -1.53 -11.59
CA GLY A 101 -2.76 -0.80 -10.39
C GLY A 101 -4.25 -0.92 -10.14
N GLN A 102 -5.06 -0.83 -11.20
CA GLN A 102 -6.52 -0.98 -11.10
C GLN A 102 -6.88 -2.42 -10.69
N SER A 103 -6.26 -3.43 -11.28
CA SER A 103 -6.49 -4.83 -10.93
C SER A 103 -6.11 -5.12 -9.46
N LEU A 104 -5.02 -4.56 -8.96
CA LEU A 104 -4.63 -4.65 -7.55
C LEU A 104 -5.69 -4.04 -6.64
N MET A 105 -6.20 -2.87 -7.01
CA MET A 105 -7.22 -2.17 -6.22
C MET A 105 -8.55 -2.94 -6.19
N GLU A 106 -8.99 -3.47 -7.32
CA GLU A 106 -10.19 -4.29 -7.41
C GLU A 106 -10.10 -5.56 -6.57
N GLU A 107 -8.97 -6.26 -6.64
CA GLU A 107 -8.72 -7.44 -5.81
C GLU A 107 -8.67 -7.10 -4.32
N LEU A 108 -7.98 -6.01 -3.96
CA LEU A 108 -7.95 -5.54 -2.58
C LEU A 108 -9.35 -5.24 -2.06
N VAL A 109 -10.15 -4.47 -2.79
CA VAL A 109 -11.52 -4.13 -2.41
C VAL A 109 -12.38 -5.39 -2.27
N GLY A 110 -12.24 -6.36 -3.19
CA GLY A 110 -12.93 -7.64 -3.11
C GLY A 110 -12.60 -8.42 -1.84
N LYS A 111 -11.30 -8.53 -1.50
CA LYS A 111 -10.85 -9.20 -0.26
C LYS A 111 -11.31 -8.46 0.99
N LEU A 112 -11.20 -7.15 1.02
CA LEU A 112 -11.65 -6.34 2.15
C LEU A 112 -13.16 -6.47 2.39
N ARG A 113 -13.95 -6.50 1.33
CA ARG A 113 -15.40 -6.73 1.42
C ARG A 113 -15.71 -8.11 1.97
N ALA A 114 -15.00 -9.15 1.54
CA ALA A 114 -15.19 -10.52 2.00
C ALA A 114 -14.90 -10.68 3.50
N ILE A 115 -13.96 -9.92 4.06
CA ILE A 115 -13.66 -9.92 5.51
C ILE A 115 -14.49 -8.93 6.32
N GLY A 116 -15.43 -8.22 5.68
CA GLY A 116 -16.37 -7.33 6.37
C GLY A 116 -15.89 -5.90 6.59
N ALA A 117 -14.80 -5.48 5.96
CA ALA A 117 -14.39 -4.09 5.99
C ALA A 117 -15.40 -3.22 5.23
N ARG A 118 -15.76 -2.07 5.80
CA ARG A 118 -16.73 -1.15 5.20
C ARG A 118 -16.09 0.01 4.45
N THR A 119 -14.89 0.39 4.83
CA THR A 119 -14.16 1.50 4.21
C THR A 119 -12.70 1.15 4.03
N LEU A 120 -12.13 1.61 2.92
CA LEU A 120 -10.70 1.64 2.66
C LEU A 120 -10.27 3.11 2.67
N GLN A 121 -9.30 3.45 3.51
CA GLN A 121 -8.76 4.79 3.67
C GLN A 121 -7.31 4.83 3.22
N SER A 122 -6.85 5.98 2.79
CA SER A 122 -5.44 6.25 2.54
C SER A 122 -5.12 7.70 2.82
N GLN A 123 -3.84 8.02 2.85
CA GLN A 123 -3.33 9.37 2.90
C GLN A 123 -2.36 9.56 1.75
N ALA A 124 -2.39 10.74 1.17
CA ALA A 124 -1.46 11.17 0.14
C ALA A 124 -1.05 12.61 0.43
N GLU A 125 0.18 12.95 0.07
CA GLU A 125 0.59 14.34 0.05
C GLU A 125 -0.29 15.09 -0.94
N TRP A 126 -0.82 16.23 -0.53
CA TRP A 126 -1.73 17.02 -1.36
C TRP A 126 -1.08 17.53 -2.67
N SER A 127 0.24 17.54 -2.72
CA SER A 127 1.04 17.88 -3.91
C SER A 127 1.31 16.69 -4.85
N ASP A 128 1.02 15.45 -4.42
CA ASP A 128 1.18 14.25 -5.25
C ASP A 128 -0.01 14.06 -6.20
N SER A 129 -0.01 14.85 -7.26
CA SER A 129 -1.11 14.87 -8.23
C SER A 129 -1.31 13.56 -8.99
N GLU A 130 -0.25 12.76 -9.15
CA GLU A 130 -0.32 11.46 -9.84
C GLU A 130 -1.04 10.44 -8.97
N LEU A 131 -0.65 10.31 -7.71
CA LEU A 131 -1.31 9.42 -6.75
C LEU A 131 -2.75 9.83 -6.49
N LEU A 132 -3.03 11.13 -6.38
CA LEU A 132 -4.40 11.64 -6.21
C LEU A 132 -5.29 11.32 -7.41
N ARG A 133 -4.78 11.42 -8.64
CA ARG A 133 -5.54 11.01 -9.85
C ARG A 133 -5.80 9.50 -9.86
N PHE A 134 -4.81 8.70 -9.48
CA PHE A 134 -4.99 7.26 -9.35
C PHE A 134 -6.07 6.91 -8.33
N PHE A 135 -6.06 7.52 -7.16
CA PHE A 135 -7.09 7.31 -6.14
C PHE A 135 -8.47 7.73 -6.63
N ALA A 136 -8.60 8.89 -7.26
CA ALA A 136 -9.87 9.33 -7.83
C ALA A 136 -10.42 8.33 -8.88
N ALA A 137 -9.56 7.85 -9.78
CA ALA A 137 -9.91 6.84 -10.77
C ALA A 137 -10.28 5.48 -10.13
N SER A 138 -9.74 5.19 -8.95
CA SER A 138 -10.04 3.98 -8.15
C SER A 138 -11.25 4.13 -7.22
N GLY A 139 -12.01 5.23 -7.33
CA GLY A 139 -13.24 5.45 -6.58
C GLY A 139 -13.05 6.06 -5.19
N PHE A 140 -11.84 6.51 -4.84
CA PHE A 140 -11.62 7.26 -3.60
C PHE A 140 -12.22 8.66 -3.70
N LYS A 141 -12.70 9.14 -2.57
CA LYS A 141 -13.22 10.50 -2.38
C LYS A 141 -12.62 11.10 -1.13
N LEU A 142 -12.55 12.41 -1.07
CA LEU A 142 -12.15 13.10 0.15
C LEU A 142 -13.10 12.72 1.30
N ALA A 143 -12.52 12.22 2.38
CA ALA A 143 -13.26 11.95 3.59
C ALA A 143 -13.54 13.29 4.33
N PRO A 144 -14.70 13.45 5.00
CA PRO A 144 -15.01 14.64 5.77
C PRO A 144 -14.25 14.65 7.13
N ARG A 145 -12.92 14.60 7.05
CA ARG A 145 -12.00 14.52 8.19
C ARG A 145 -10.75 15.32 7.88
N LEU A 146 -10.14 15.83 8.92
CA LEU A 146 -8.84 16.49 8.86
C LEU A 146 -7.80 15.61 9.54
N ALA A 147 -6.61 15.54 8.99
CA ALA A 147 -5.44 15.00 9.67
C ALA A 147 -4.91 16.10 10.61
N LEU A 148 -4.76 15.77 11.88
CA LEU A 148 -4.22 16.67 12.90
C LEU A 148 -2.95 16.06 13.45
N GLU A 149 -1.88 16.84 13.49
CA GLU A 149 -0.58 16.43 13.98
C GLU A 149 -0.09 17.39 15.04
N ARG A 150 0.60 16.86 16.04
CA ARG A 150 1.33 17.64 17.04
C ARG A 150 2.70 16.99 17.22
N SER A 151 3.76 17.80 17.14
CA SER A 151 5.09 17.33 17.52
C SER A 151 5.13 17.00 19.02
N VAL A 152 5.70 15.84 19.32
CA VAL A 152 6.01 15.40 20.68
C VAL A 152 7.52 15.34 20.92
N ALA A 153 8.33 15.77 19.95
CA ALA A 153 9.74 15.99 20.14
C ALA A 153 9.94 17.08 21.21
N ALA A 154 10.95 16.91 22.06
CA ALA A 154 11.34 17.94 23.01
C ALA A 154 11.64 19.24 22.24
N PRO A 155 11.23 20.41 22.75
CA PRO A 155 11.69 21.68 22.19
C PRO A 155 13.22 21.65 22.16
N LEU A 156 13.80 22.05 21.04
CA LEU A 156 15.22 22.36 21.02
C LEU A 156 15.42 23.46 22.06
N ASP A 157 16.28 23.26 23.06
CA ASP A 157 16.66 24.33 23.96
C ASP A 157 17.20 25.47 23.10
N GLU A 158 16.41 26.50 22.91
CA GLU A 158 16.91 27.79 22.50
C GLU A 158 17.84 28.21 23.65
N GLN A 159 19.14 28.06 23.43
CA GLN A 159 20.10 28.70 24.29
C GLN A 159 19.77 30.19 24.23
N SER A 160 19.15 30.67 25.29
CA SER A 160 19.04 32.09 25.50
C SER A 160 20.47 32.63 25.52
N GLU A 161 20.88 33.26 24.45
CA GLU A 161 22.02 34.17 24.46
C GLU A 161 21.60 35.35 25.32
N ASP A 162 21.79 35.21 26.62
CA ASP A 162 21.75 36.34 27.51
C ASP A 162 22.93 37.23 27.14
N LEU A 163 22.61 38.41 26.67
CA LEU A 163 23.47 39.58 26.50
C LEU A 163 24.07 40.04 27.83
#